data_b14c8d3febc1379de84c5406aec66d0d
#
_entry.id   b14c8d3febc1379de84c5406aec66d0d
#
_cell.length_a   1.000
_cell.length_b   1.000
_cell.length_c   1.000
_cell.angle_alpha   90.00
_cell.angle_beta   90.00
_cell.angle_gamma   90.00
#
_symmetry.space_group_name_H-M   'P 1'
#
loop_
_entity.id
_entity.type
_entity.pdbx_description
1 polymer ?
#
loop_
_entity_poly.entity_id
_entity_poly.type
_entity_poly.pdbx_seq_one_letter_code
_entity_poly.pdbx_strand_id
1 'polypeptide(L)'
;MRAGRDCPLDYRLRREAFAAEPLFACDTLYVAGGLYGNRQALAALQQRVASEPGARLVFNGDAHWFDADAAIFQQIEQGLAGHLALRGNVETELGRADDSGAGCGCAYPMSVDEAVVERSNAIQQQLKRTVHGIPGMAQCLATRPCTAVVSVAGQRVAISHGDEQSLAGWSCSRESLCETARQHELDQWFAAQNIQVLATSHTCAAVALNLTHGALINNGAAGMSNFAGGRYGLVSRIARTPHPAALYRAERDGVFIEALALNYDHDAFLADFDRQWPAGSPAALSYRSRILGAVADQPQHALLAGFSLCHSLCALEALTDE
;
A
#
# COMPACT_ATOMS: atom_id res chain seq x y z
N MET A 1 14.99 15.87 -14.89
CA MET A 1 13.85 15.30 -14.15
C MET A 1 13.67 16.12 -12.88
N ARG A 2 12.44 16.46 -12.50
CA ARG A 2 12.15 17.14 -11.22
C ARG A 2 11.97 16.08 -10.15
N ALA A 3 12.85 16.04 -9.17
CA ALA A 3 12.86 15.03 -8.11
C ALA A 3 11.52 15.00 -7.33
N GLY A 4 10.94 13.83 -7.20
CA GLY A 4 9.64 13.60 -6.55
C GLY A 4 8.40 13.97 -7.39
N ARG A 5 8.58 14.62 -8.55
CA ARG A 5 7.48 15.07 -9.43
C ARG A 5 7.37 14.28 -10.71
N ASP A 6 8.51 14.07 -11.37
CA ASP A 6 8.52 13.40 -12.66
C ASP A 6 8.60 11.88 -12.46
N CYS A 7 7.75 11.15 -13.18
CA CYS A 7 7.75 9.70 -13.17
C CYS A 7 8.85 9.17 -14.13
N PRO A 8 9.80 8.35 -13.65
CA PRO A 8 10.77 7.70 -14.51
C PRO A 8 10.11 6.85 -15.61
N LEU A 9 10.71 6.79 -16.79
CA LEU A 9 10.13 6.04 -17.91
C LEU A 9 10.02 4.54 -17.64
N ASP A 10 10.92 3.99 -16.84
CA ASP A 10 10.93 2.59 -16.44
C ASP A 10 9.89 2.23 -15.36
N TYR A 11 9.14 3.23 -14.86
CA TYR A 11 7.96 3.01 -14.03
C TYR A 11 6.73 2.62 -14.87
N ARG A 12 6.76 2.84 -16.17
CA ARG A 12 5.66 2.45 -17.05
C ARG A 12 5.51 0.94 -17.07
N LEU A 13 4.33 0.46 -16.75
CA LEU A 13 3.99 -0.94 -16.85
C LEU A 13 3.66 -1.29 -18.30
N ARG A 14 4.16 -2.43 -18.74
CA ARG A 14 3.80 -2.95 -20.07
C ARG A 14 2.36 -3.43 -20.05
N ARG A 15 1.69 -3.34 -21.18
CA ARG A 15 0.30 -3.77 -21.33
C ARG A 15 0.10 -5.24 -20.93
N GLU A 16 1.13 -6.06 -21.14
CA GLU A 16 1.18 -7.49 -20.86
C GLU A 16 1.49 -7.80 -19.39
N ALA A 17 1.77 -6.81 -18.54
CA ALA A 17 2.16 -7.02 -17.14
C ALA A 17 1.12 -7.81 -16.33
N PHE A 18 -0.16 -7.75 -16.74
CA PHE A 18 -1.28 -8.43 -16.10
C PHE A 18 -1.88 -9.57 -16.92
N ALA A 19 -1.31 -9.87 -18.10
CA ALA A 19 -1.75 -10.96 -18.96
C ALA A 19 -1.18 -12.34 -18.53
N ALA A 20 -0.16 -12.35 -17.65
CA ALA A 20 0.49 -13.57 -17.21
C ALA A 20 -0.47 -14.50 -16.44
N GLU A 21 -0.16 -15.79 -16.46
CA GLU A 21 -0.86 -16.76 -15.61
C GLU A 21 -0.66 -16.41 -14.13
N PRO A 22 -1.65 -16.68 -13.26
CA PRO A 22 -1.54 -16.42 -11.84
C PRO A 22 -0.33 -17.12 -11.22
N LEU A 23 0.47 -16.39 -10.44
CA LEU A 23 1.66 -16.92 -9.76
C LEU A 23 1.32 -18.03 -8.75
N PHE A 24 0.15 -17.93 -8.14
CA PHE A 24 -0.41 -18.95 -7.24
C PHE A 24 -1.93 -18.80 -7.14
N ALA A 25 -2.58 -19.80 -6.56
CA ALA A 25 -4.00 -19.77 -6.19
C ALA A 25 -4.16 -19.90 -4.67
N CYS A 26 -5.21 -19.26 -4.12
CA CYS A 26 -5.61 -19.34 -2.72
C CYS A 26 -7.11 -19.05 -2.56
N ASP A 27 -7.67 -19.34 -1.38
CA ASP A 27 -9.03 -18.95 -1.03
C ASP A 27 -9.08 -17.62 -0.29
N THR A 28 -7.96 -17.19 0.32
CA THR A 28 -7.81 -15.91 1.03
C THR A 28 -6.48 -15.28 0.70
N LEU A 29 -6.54 -14.02 0.30
CA LEU A 29 -5.39 -13.17 0.02
C LEU A 29 -5.44 -11.90 0.87
N TYR A 30 -4.34 -11.59 1.53
CA TYR A 30 -4.06 -10.29 2.13
C TYR A 30 -3.10 -9.51 1.24
N VAL A 31 -3.40 -8.22 1.01
CA VAL A 31 -2.53 -7.29 0.28
C VAL A 31 -2.26 -6.09 1.18
N ALA A 32 -0.99 -5.88 1.51
CA ALA A 32 -0.53 -4.83 2.40
C ALA A 32 0.52 -3.97 1.70
N GLY A 33 0.20 -2.73 1.39
CA GLY A 33 1.16 -1.74 0.91
C GLY A 33 1.34 -0.62 1.91
N GLY A 34 2.48 0.07 1.83
CA GLY A 34 2.78 1.16 2.75
C GLY A 34 2.96 0.72 4.19
N LEU A 35 3.81 -0.30 4.43
CA LEU A 35 4.17 -0.74 5.78
C LEU A 35 5.09 0.28 6.47
N TYR A 36 5.91 0.99 5.68
CA TYR A 36 6.72 2.14 6.09
C TYR A 36 7.72 1.87 7.23
N GLY A 37 8.26 0.64 7.31
CA GLY A 37 9.22 0.26 8.35
C GLY A 37 8.57 0.05 9.74
N ASN A 38 7.25 -0.06 9.81
CA ASN A 38 6.53 -0.34 11.04
C ASN A 38 6.57 -1.85 11.36
N ARG A 39 7.55 -2.25 12.18
CA ARG A 39 7.72 -3.66 12.60
C ARG A 39 6.58 -4.17 13.48
N GLN A 40 5.89 -3.29 14.20
CA GLN A 40 4.73 -3.65 15.02
C GLN A 40 3.53 -3.99 14.14
N ALA A 41 3.31 -3.21 13.06
CA ALA A 41 2.30 -3.53 12.05
C ALA A 41 2.65 -4.82 11.28
N LEU A 42 3.94 -5.04 10.99
CA LEU A 42 4.40 -6.29 10.36
C LEU A 42 4.07 -7.50 11.23
N ALA A 43 4.37 -7.46 12.54
CA ALA A 43 4.07 -8.54 13.47
C ALA A 43 2.56 -8.81 13.58
N ALA A 44 1.75 -7.76 13.69
CA ALA A 44 0.29 -7.86 13.72
C ALA A 44 -0.28 -8.46 12.42
N LEU A 45 0.27 -8.07 11.26
CA LEU A 45 -0.14 -8.61 9.96
C LEU A 45 0.21 -10.09 9.84
N GLN A 46 1.40 -10.49 10.22
CA GLN A 46 1.83 -11.90 10.23
C GLN A 46 0.94 -12.75 11.15
N GLN A 47 0.63 -12.25 12.35
CA GLN A 47 -0.28 -12.92 13.27
C GLN A 47 -1.68 -13.09 12.70
N ARG A 48 -2.22 -12.04 12.07
CA ARG A 48 -3.53 -12.10 11.41
C ARG A 48 -3.56 -13.13 10.29
N VAL A 49 -2.57 -13.14 9.40
CA VAL A 49 -2.48 -14.11 8.31
C VAL A 49 -2.34 -15.54 8.85
N ALA A 50 -1.53 -15.74 9.89
CA ALA A 50 -1.35 -17.04 10.54
C ALA A 50 -2.65 -17.56 11.22
N SER A 51 -3.54 -16.66 11.67
CA SER A 51 -4.83 -17.04 12.26
C SER A 51 -5.88 -17.51 11.23
N GLU A 52 -5.62 -17.32 9.92
CA GLU A 52 -6.52 -17.75 8.85
C GLU A 52 -5.83 -18.83 7.99
N PRO A 53 -6.13 -20.12 8.22
CA PRO A 53 -5.43 -21.21 7.55
C PRO A 53 -5.52 -21.14 6.02
N GLY A 54 -4.37 -21.26 5.35
CA GLY A 54 -4.29 -21.21 3.89
C GLY A 54 -4.26 -19.78 3.31
N ALA A 55 -4.38 -18.75 4.13
CA ALA A 55 -4.27 -17.39 3.67
C ALA A 55 -2.86 -17.08 3.12
N ARG A 56 -2.81 -16.28 2.06
CA ARG A 56 -1.57 -15.82 1.46
C ARG A 56 -1.45 -14.30 1.68
N LEU A 57 -0.21 -13.84 1.81
CA LEU A 57 0.13 -12.43 1.99
C LEU A 57 1.00 -11.95 0.84
N VAL A 58 0.65 -10.78 0.30
CA VAL A 58 1.47 -10.02 -0.65
C VAL A 58 1.74 -8.64 -0.08
N PHE A 59 3.01 -8.26 -0.01
CA PHE A 59 3.42 -6.90 0.28
C PHE A 59 3.45 -6.10 -1.02
N ASN A 60 2.67 -5.02 -1.07
CA ASN A 60 2.46 -4.24 -2.29
C ASN A 60 3.27 -2.95 -2.32
N GLY A 61 4.58 -3.08 -2.10
CA GLY A 61 5.53 -1.96 -2.16
C GLY A 61 5.48 -1.03 -0.94
N ASP A 62 6.49 -0.19 -0.86
CA ASP A 62 6.73 0.78 0.21
C ASP A 62 6.71 0.12 1.60
N ALA A 63 7.39 -1.03 1.70
CA ALA A 63 7.62 -1.70 2.98
C ALA A 63 8.50 -0.86 3.90
N HIS A 64 9.38 -0.03 3.32
CA HIS A 64 10.30 0.87 3.97
C HIS A 64 9.86 2.32 3.80
N TRP A 65 10.16 3.18 4.76
CA TRP A 65 10.06 4.64 4.68
C TRP A 65 10.59 5.32 5.94
N PHE A 66 10.24 4.77 7.14
CA PHE A 66 10.67 5.38 8.40
C PHE A 66 11.81 4.61 9.08
N ASP A 67 12.21 3.48 8.56
CA ASP A 67 13.23 2.59 9.09
C ASP A 67 14.63 2.97 8.59
N ALA A 68 15.06 4.17 8.98
CA ALA A 68 16.41 4.68 8.71
C ALA A 68 17.50 3.94 9.50
N ASP A 69 17.15 3.19 10.53
CA ASP A 69 18.05 2.30 11.29
C ASP A 69 18.24 0.99 10.53
N ALA A 70 19.50 0.59 10.28
CA ALA A 70 19.83 -0.59 9.50
C ALA A 70 19.34 -1.90 10.14
N ALA A 71 19.27 -1.98 11.47
CA ALA A 71 18.79 -3.19 12.14
C ALA A 71 17.27 -3.32 12.01
N ILE A 72 16.53 -2.21 12.10
CA ILE A 72 15.08 -2.21 11.85
C ILE A 72 14.79 -2.53 10.38
N PHE A 73 15.51 -1.93 9.45
CA PHE A 73 15.41 -2.22 8.03
C PHE A 73 15.56 -3.72 7.75
N GLN A 74 16.61 -4.34 8.30
CA GLN A 74 16.84 -5.79 8.15
C GLN A 74 15.76 -6.64 8.84
N GLN A 75 15.17 -6.20 9.97
CA GLN A 75 14.05 -6.89 10.61
C GLN A 75 12.81 -6.88 9.71
N ILE A 76 12.52 -5.75 9.05
CA ILE A 76 11.43 -5.68 8.07
C ILE A 76 11.71 -6.69 6.96
N GLU A 77 12.89 -6.66 6.34
CA GLU A 77 13.26 -7.58 5.27
C GLU A 77 13.13 -9.06 5.66
N GLN A 78 13.57 -9.41 6.86
CA GLN A 78 13.41 -10.76 7.41
C GLN A 78 11.93 -11.15 7.55
N GLY A 79 11.09 -10.21 7.96
CA GLY A 79 9.65 -10.44 8.10
C GLY A 79 8.90 -10.56 6.76
N LEU A 80 9.45 -10.00 5.68
CA LEU A 80 8.90 -10.17 4.32
C LEU A 80 9.29 -11.54 3.72
N ALA A 81 10.33 -12.19 4.25
CA ALA A 81 10.83 -13.46 3.72
C ALA A 81 9.73 -14.56 3.75
N GLY A 82 9.63 -15.31 2.65
CA GLY A 82 8.59 -16.33 2.50
C GLY A 82 7.24 -15.84 1.97
N HIS A 83 7.08 -14.52 1.81
CA HIS A 83 5.92 -13.89 1.16
C HIS A 83 6.30 -13.28 -0.18
N LEU A 84 5.32 -13.04 -1.03
CA LEU A 84 5.53 -12.25 -2.24
C LEU A 84 5.64 -10.78 -1.86
N ALA A 85 6.81 -10.18 -2.07
CA ALA A 85 7.05 -8.76 -1.88
C ALA A 85 7.25 -8.08 -3.23
N LEU A 86 6.36 -7.17 -3.58
CA LEU A 86 6.50 -6.29 -4.73
C LEU A 86 7.31 -5.05 -4.32
N ARG A 87 7.93 -4.41 -5.30
CA ARG A 87 8.54 -3.10 -5.07
C ARG A 87 7.57 -1.97 -5.38
N GLY A 88 7.56 -0.96 -4.54
CA GLY A 88 7.00 0.36 -4.83
C GLY A 88 8.07 1.31 -5.37
N ASN A 89 7.78 2.60 -5.38
CA ASN A 89 8.77 3.61 -5.75
C ASN A 89 9.93 3.65 -4.74
N VAL A 90 9.67 3.44 -3.46
CA VAL A 90 10.71 3.45 -2.41
C VAL A 90 11.76 2.39 -2.70
N GLU A 91 11.38 1.11 -2.80
CA GLU A 91 12.31 0.02 -3.08
C GLU A 91 12.97 0.18 -4.45
N THR A 92 12.24 0.71 -5.45
CA THR A 92 12.80 0.93 -6.79
C THR A 92 13.93 1.94 -6.75
N GLU A 93 13.74 3.08 -6.10
CA GLU A 93 14.78 4.11 -6.00
C GLU A 93 15.92 3.72 -5.03
N LEU A 94 15.64 2.91 -3.99
CA LEU A 94 16.66 2.35 -3.11
C LEU A 94 17.52 1.29 -3.81
N GLY A 95 16.92 0.54 -4.72
CA GLY A 95 17.59 -0.52 -5.49
C GLY A 95 18.42 -0.03 -6.68
N ARG A 96 18.33 1.25 -7.07
CA ARG A 96 19.07 1.79 -8.21
C ARG A 96 20.57 1.89 -7.93
N ALA A 97 21.37 1.44 -8.90
CA ALA A 97 22.81 1.63 -8.86
C ALA A 97 23.21 3.11 -9.08
N ASP A 98 22.49 3.79 -9.97
CA ASP A 98 22.76 5.19 -10.34
C ASP A 98 21.59 6.09 -9.90
N ASP A 99 21.88 7.35 -9.64
CA ASP A 99 20.83 8.35 -9.34
C ASP A 99 20.05 8.69 -10.61
N SER A 100 18.78 8.33 -10.64
CA SER A 100 17.87 8.64 -11.75
C SER A 100 17.44 10.14 -11.78
N GLY A 101 17.72 10.87 -10.70
CA GLY A 101 17.17 12.20 -10.47
C GLY A 101 15.68 12.22 -10.08
N ALA A 102 15.07 11.05 -9.86
CA ALA A 102 13.65 10.94 -9.49
C ALA A 102 13.36 11.31 -8.02
N GLY A 103 14.39 11.43 -7.19
CA GLY A 103 14.24 11.69 -5.75
C GLY A 103 13.56 10.51 -5.05
N CYS A 104 12.42 10.74 -4.40
CA CYS A 104 11.63 9.67 -3.79
C CYS A 104 10.88 8.80 -4.81
N GLY A 105 10.82 9.20 -6.08
CA GLY A 105 10.05 8.50 -7.11
C GLY A 105 8.52 8.55 -6.92
N CYS A 106 8.01 9.40 -6.04
CA CYS A 106 6.58 9.44 -5.68
C CYS A 106 5.70 9.99 -6.81
N ALA A 107 6.27 10.67 -7.80
CA ALA A 107 5.56 11.28 -8.93
C ALA A 107 4.38 12.18 -8.48
N TYR A 108 4.57 12.93 -7.40
CA TYR A 108 3.52 13.75 -6.78
C TYR A 108 2.82 14.67 -7.76
N PRO A 109 1.47 14.72 -7.75
CA PRO A 109 0.72 15.68 -8.55
C PRO A 109 1.01 17.12 -8.10
N MET A 110 0.74 18.08 -9.00
CA MET A 110 1.04 19.50 -8.74
C MET A 110 0.26 20.09 -7.56
N SER A 111 -0.81 19.46 -7.12
CA SER A 111 -1.59 19.86 -5.94
C SER A 111 -0.85 19.61 -4.61
N VAL A 112 0.18 18.77 -4.59
CA VAL A 112 0.98 18.53 -3.38
C VAL A 112 1.98 19.67 -3.19
N ASP A 113 2.06 20.20 -1.97
CA ASP A 113 2.97 21.30 -1.60
C ASP A 113 4.45 20.91 -1.85
N GLU A 114 5.25 21.85 -2.35
CA GLU A 114 6.66 21.62 -2.69
C GLU A 114 7.50 21.23 -1.47
N ALA A 115 7.20 21.80 -0.31
CA ALA A 115 7.91 21.45 0.93
C ALA A 115 7.65 19.98 1.36
N VAL A 116 6.49 19.40 1.01
CA VAL A 116 6.24 17.95 1.21
C VAL A 116 7.12 17.13 0.29
N VAL A 117 7.25 17.53 -0.98
CA VAL A 117 8.09 16.85 -1.98
C VAL A 117 9.56 16.88 -1.57
N GLU A 118 10.06 18.04 -1.16
CA GLU A 118 11.45 18.21 -0.69
C GLU A 118 11.73 17.32 0.54
N ARG A 119 10.81 17.27 1.51
CA ARG A 119 10.95 16.39 2.68
C ARG A 119 10.94 14.92 2.29
N SER A 120 10.09 14.51 1.35
CA SER A 120 10.06 13.13 0.85
C SER A 120 11.37 12.76 0.15
N ASN A 121 11.94 13.67 -0.65
CA ASN A 121 13.26 13.46 -1.25
C ASN A 121 14.36 13.31 -0.19
N ALA A 122 14.29 14.09 0.90
CA ALA A 122 15.27 14.01 1.99
C ALA A 122 15.14 12.69 2.79
N ILE A 123 13.93 12.18 3.00
CA ILE A 123 13.69 10.86 3.60
C ILE A 123 14.32 9.77 2.73
N GLN A 124 14.04 9.78 1.42
CA GLN A 124 14.60 8.81 0.47
C GLN A 124 16.14 8.82 0.47
N GLN A 125 16.75 10.00 0.53
CA GLN A 125 18.22 10.11 0.63
C GLN A 125 18.77 9.50 1.93
N GLN A 126 18.05 9.63 3.04
CA GLN A 126 18.46 9.00 4.29
C GLN A 126 18.38 7.47 4.18
N LEU A 127 17.31 6.92 3.62
CA LEU A 127 17.16 5.49 3.39
C LEU A 127 18.22 4.95 2.41
N LYS A 128 18.57 5.68 1.36
CA LYS A 128 19.69 5.30 0.47
C LYS A 128 20.99 5.09 1.24
N ARG A 129 21.31 5.96 2.18
CA ARG A 129 22.50 5.80 3.04
C ARG A 129 22.42 4.54 3.89
N THR A 130 21.26 4.23 4.45
CA THR A 130 21.02 3.01 5.22
C THR A 130 21.23 1.77 4.35
N VAL A 131 20.60 1.72 3.16
CA VAL A 131 20.69 0.59 2.23
C VAL A 131 22.13 0.36 1.73
N HIS A 132 22.87 1.44 1.43
CA HIS A 132 24.28 1.33 1.03
C HIS A 132 25.16 0.74 2.15
N GLY A 133 24.79 0.88 3.40
CA GLY A 133 25.45 0.27 4.55
C GLY A 133 25.16 -1.22 4.74
N ILE A 134 24.19 -1.79 4.02
CA ILE A 134 23.75 -3.19 4.12
C ILE A 134 24.18 -3.95 2.85
N PRO A 135 25.20 -4.84 2.92
CA PRO A 135 25.70 -5.54 1.74
C PRO A 135 24.60 -6.31 0.98
N GLY A 136 24.52 -6.11 -0.33
CA GLY A 136 23.56 -6.81 -1.21
C GLY A 136 22.12 -6.31 -1.14
N MET A 137 21.76 -5.40 -0.23
CA MET A 137 20.39 -4.96 -0.02
C MET A 137 19.83 -4.24 -1.24
N ALA A 138 20.55 -3.29 -1.83
CA ALA A 138 20.09 -2.60 -3.04
C ALA A 138 19.74 -3.58 -4.17
N GLN A 139 20.58 -4.59 -4.40
CA GLN A 139 20.32 -5.63 -5.40
C GLN A 139 19.07 -6.47 -5.04
N CYS A 140 18.88 -6.80 -3.78
CA CYS A 140 17.69 -7.51 -3.31
C CYS A 140 16.42 -6.72 -3.65
N LEU A 141 16.38 -5.43 -3.35
CA LEU A 141 15.24 -4.55 -3.64
C LEU A 141 15.00 -4.40 -5.15
N ALA A 142 16.07 -4.22 -5.95
CA ALA A 142 15.99 -4.07 -7.41
C ALA A 142 15.39 -5.28 -8.13
N THR A 143 15.57 -6.49 -7.58
CA THR A 143 15.10 -7.75 -8.20
C THR A 143 13.64 -8.07 -7.90
N ARG A 144 12.97 -7.34 -7.01
CA ARG A 144 11.55 -7.56 -6.72
C ARG A 144 10.67 -7.26 -7.93
N PRO A 145 9.63 -8.06 -8.17
CA PRO A 145 8.64 -7.73 -9.22
C PRO A 145 7.89 -6.44 -8.86
N CYS A 146 7.42 -5.72 -9.87
CA CYS A 146 6.62 -4.50 -9.69
C CYS A 146 5.10 -4.76 -9.72
N THR A 147 4.68 -5.91 -10.26
CA THR A 147 3.29 -6.32 -10.35
C THR A 147 3.15 -7.81 -10.10
N ALA A 148 1.96 -8.26 -9.76
CA ALA A 148 1.62 -9.66 -9.71
C ALA A 148 0.18 -9.90 -10.19
N VAL A 149 -0.08 -11.11 -10.69
CA VAL A 149 -1.42 -11.64 -10.87
C VAL A 149 -1.50 -12.94 -10.06
N VAL A 150 -2.57 -13.07 -9.28
CA VAL A 150 -2.84 -14.27 -8.47
C VAL A 150 -4.29 -14.68 -8.66
N SER A 151 -4.63 -15.93 -8.30
CA SER A 151 -6.01 -16.42 -8.33
C SER A 151 -6.55 -16.53 -6.92
N VAL A 152 -7.68 -15.88 -6.64
CA VAL A 152 -8.38 -15.99 -5.35
C VAL A 152 -9.76 -16.60 -5.61
N ALA A 153 -10.00 -17.81 -5.11
CA ALA A 153 -11.24 -18.55 -5.33
C ALA A 153 -11.64 -18.64 -6.81
N GLY A 154 -10.66 -18.72 -7.72
CA GLY A 154 -10.86 -18.77 -9.17
C GLY A 154 -10.89 -17.40 -9.86
N GLN A 155 -10.96 -16.29 -9.13
CA GLN A 155 -10.95 -14.93 -9.70
C GLN A 155 -9.52 -14.43 -9.86
N ARG A 156 -9.24 -13.72 -10.98
CA ARG A 156 -7.92 -13.13 -11.23
C ARG A 156 -7.80 -11.79 -10.51
N VAL A 157 -6.81 -11.69 -9.65
CA VAL A 157 -6.50 -10.49 -8.87
C VAL A 157 -5.16 -9.94 -9.34
N ALA A 158 -5.19 -8.72 -9.88
CA ALA A 158 -3.99 -7.94 -10.19
C ALA A 158 -3.55 -7.14 -8.97
N ILE A 159 -2.24 -7.05 -8.77
CA ILE A 159 -1.64 -6.29 -7.68
C ILE A 159 -0.59 -5.37 -8.28
N SER A 160 -0.71 -4.08 -8.03
CA SER A 160 0.22 -3.04 -8.45
C SER A 160 0.37 -2.01 -7.35
N HIS A 161 1.59 -1.48 -7.15
CA HIS A 161 1.79 -0.46 -6.14
C HIS A 161 1.03 0.83 -6.48
N GLY A 162 1.20 1.37 -7.69
CA GLY A 162 0.55 2.58 -8.18
C GLY A 162 -0.81 2.34 -8.82
N ASP A 163 -0.81 2.21 -10.13
CA ASP A 163 -2.03 1.93 -10.91
C ASP A 163 -1.76 0.84 -11.97
N GLU A 164 -2.67 0.65 -12.91
CA GLU A 164 -2.54 -0.37 -13.96
C GLU A 164 -1.55 0.02 -15.07
N GLN A 165 -1.04 1.25 -15.05
CA GLN A 165 -0.18 1.79 -16.10
C GLN A 165 1.22 2.16 -15.58
N SER A 166 1.35 2.41 -14.27
CA SER A 166 2.60 2.92 -13.70
C SER A 166 2.82 2.42 -12.26
N LEU A 167 4.07 2.10 -11.95
CA LEU A 167 4.53 1.70 -10.63
C LEU A 167 4.15 2.73 -9.53
N ALA A 168 4.24 4.03 -9.84
CA ALA A 168 3.91 5.12 -8.94
C ALA A 168 2.86 6.06 -9.58
N GLY A 169 1.90 5.48 -10.31
CA GLY A 169 0.81 6.21 -10.92
C GLY A 169 -0.23 6.68 -9.90
N TRP A 170 -0.85 7.82 -10.19
CA TRP A 170 -1.90 8.43 -9.36
C TRP A 170 -3.29 8.25 -9.95
N SER A 171 -3.43 7.48 -11.03
CA SER A 171 -4.72 7.26 -11.70
C SER A 171 -5.69 6.40 -10.87
N CYS A 172 -5.20 5.75 -9.81
CA CYS A 172 -6.00 5.07 -8.78
C CYS A 172 -6.14 5.88 -7.48
N SER A 173 -5.87 7.19 -7.51
CA SER A 173 -6.20 8.08 -6.40
C SER A 173 -7.71 8.30 -6.29
N ARG A 174 -8.18 8.68 -5.09
CA ARG A 174 -9.60 8.99 -4.87
C ARG A 174 -10.09 10.10 -5.79
N GLU A 175 -9.29 11.16 -5.94
CA GLU A 175 -9.60 12.29 -6.81
C GLU A 175 -9.76 11.84 -8.26
N SER A 176 -8.81 11.08 -8.80
CA SER A 176 -8.88 10.57 -10.17
C SER A 176 -10.09 9.66 -10.38
N LEU A 177 -10.38 8.80 -9.42
CA LEU A 177 -11.49 7.84 -9.50
C LEU A 177 -12.88 8.46 -9.27
N CYS A 178 -12.97 9.72 -8.85
CA CYS A 178 -14.23 10.49 -8.87
C CYS A 178 -14.65 10.89 -10.29
N GLU A 179 -13.70 10.90 -11.25
CA GLU A 179 -13.97 11.28 -12.64
C GLU A 179 -14.60 10.11 -13.43
N THR A 180 -15.81 10.32 -13.99
CA THR A 180 -16.54 9.28 -14.73
C THR A 180 -15.74 8.73 -15.92
N ALA A 181 -14.98 9.58 -16.62
CA ALA A 181 -14.13 9.15 -17.72
C ALA A 181 -13.06 8.15 -17.24
N ARG A 182 -12.43 8.43 -16.09
CA ARG A 182 -11.42 7.55 -15.50
C ARG A 182 -12.02 6.21 -15.05
N GLN A 183 -13.21 6.22 -14.45
CA GLN A 183 -13.92 4.98 -14.10
C GLN A 183 -14.21 4.14 -15.34
N HIS A 184 -14.61 4.77 -16.44
CA HIS A 184 -14.89 4.08 -17.70
C HIS A 184 -13.61 3.45 -18.30
N GLU A 185 -12.49 4.17 -18.32
CA GLU A 185 -11.19 3.65 -18.76
C GLU A 185 -10.74 2.44 -17.92
N LEU A 186 -10.88 2.52 -16.61
CA LEU A 186 -10.54 1.43 -15.71
C LEU A 186 -11.46 0.21 -15.92
N ASP A 187 -12.76 0.43 -16.12
CA ASP A 187 -13.71 -0.64 -16.39
C ASP A 187 -13.41 -1.37 -17.72
N GLN A 188 -13.02 -0.61 -18.76
CA GLN A 188 -12.55 -1.20 -20.03
C GLN A 188 -11.26 -2.00 -19.84
N TRP A 189 -10.33 -1.51 -19.00
CA TRP A 189 -9.10 -2.23 -18.69
C TRP A 189 -9.39 -3.57 -18.00
N PHE A 190 -10.29 -3.60 -17.00
CA PHE A 190 -10.72 -4.84 -16.34
C PHE A 190 -11.23 -5.87 -17.34
N ALA A 191 -12.13 -5.45 -18.24
CA ALA A 191 -12.67 -6.31 -19.29
C ALA A 191 -11.57 -6.83 -20.24
N ALA A 192 -10.68 -5.95 -20.69
CA ALA A 192 -9.63 -6.28 -21.66
C ALA A 192 -8.55 -7.20 -21.08
N GLN A 193 -8.24 -7.10 -19.77
CA GLN A 193 -7.23 -7.92 -19.10
C GLN A 193 -7.80 -9.15 -18.41
N ASN A 194 -9.13 -9.32 -18.42
CA ASN A 194 -9.81 -10.38 -17.68
C ASN A 194 -9.39 -10.39 -16.19
N ILE A 195 -9.38 -9.21 -15.56
CA ILE A 195 -9.05 -9.01 -14.14
C ILE A 195 -10.33 -8.67 -13.40
N GLN A 196 -10.61 -9.35 -12.30
CA GLN A 196 -11.79 -9.11 -11.48
C GLN A 196 -11.52 -8.15 -10.32
N VAL A 197 -10.27 -8.09 -9.83
CA VAL A 197 -9.87 -7.18 -8.74
C VAL A 197 -8.50 -6.59 -9.04
N LEU A 198 -8.36 -5.28 -8.82
CA LEU A 198 -7.08 -4.57 -8.78
C LEU A 198 -6.83 -4.06 -7.36
N ALA A 199 -5.75 -4.54 -6.73
CA ALA A 199 -5.29 -4.07 -5.42
C ALA A 199 -4.13 -3.08 -5.61
N THR A 200 -4.26 -1.87 -5.07
CA THR A 200 -3.26 -0.79 -5.15
C THR A 200 -2.93 -0.22 -3.77
N SER A 201 -1.95 0.68 -3.68
CA SER A 201 -1.49 1.28 -2.41
C SER A 201 -1.00 2.73 -2.56
N HIS A 202 -0.01 2.99 -3.37
CA HIS A 202 0.84 4.17 -3.55
C HIS A 202 0.31 5.53 -3.04
N THR A 203 -0.96 5.85 -3.32
CA THR A 203 -1.53 7.17 -3.02
C THR A 203 -1.73 7.45 -1.54
N CYS A 204 -1.45 6.48 -0.67
CA CYS A 204 -1.54 6.56 0.80
C CYS A 204 -2.93 6.98 1.32
N ALA A 205 -3.95 6.96 0.47
CA ALA A 205 -5.34 7.24 0.81
C ALA A 205 -6.21 6.04 0.41
N ALA A 206 -6.97 5.52 1.34
CA ALA A 206 -7.86 4.40 1.08
C ALA A 206 -8.95 4.79 0.07
N VAL A 207 -9.20 3.91 -0.89
CA VAL A 207 -10.31 4.03 -1.84
C VAL A 207 -10.77 2.65 -2.31
N ALA A 208 -12.08 2.51 -2.50
CA ALA A 208 -12.72 1.29 -2.96
C ALA A 208 -13.83 1.61 -3.98
N LEU A 209 -13.82 0.90 -5.10
CA LEU A 209 -14.70 1.14 -6.23
C LEU A 209 -15.04 -0.20 -6.89
N ASN A 210 -16.32 -0.51 -7.05
CA ASN A 210 -16.80 -1.69 -7.79
C ASN A 210 -17.52 -1.23 -9.06
N LEU A 211 -16.97 -1.61 -10.20
CA LEU A 211 -17.46 -1.26 -11.54
C LEU A 211 -18.15 -2.47 -12.19
N THR A 212 -18.50 -2.36 -13.46
CA THR A 212 -19.19 -3.42 -14.19
C THR A 212 -18.30 -4.66 -14.37
N HIS A 213 -17.05 -4.48 -14.78
CA HIS A 213 -16.16 -5.59 -15.13
C HIS A 213 -15.11 -5.92 -14.07
N GLY A 214 -14.90 -5.07 -13.06
CA GLY A 214 -13.94 -5.32 -12.00
C GLY A 214 -14.09 -4.39 -10.82
N ALA A 215 -13.35 -4.68 -9.75
CA ALA A 215 -13.31 -3.86 -8.54
C ALA A 215 -11.88 -3.42 -8.23
N LEU A 216 -11.74 -2.21 -7.70
CA LEU A 216 -10.48 -1.67 -7.19
C LEU A 216 -10.57 -1.53 -5.68
N ILE A 217 -9.49 -1.89 -4.98
CA ILE A 217 -9.30 -1.60 -3.57
C ILE A 217 -7.87 -1.08 -3.35
N ASN A 218 -7.76 0.10 -2.73
CA ASN A 218 -6.50 0.66 -2.26
C ASN A 218 -6.52 0.65 -0.72
N ASN A 219 -5.52 0.01 -0.12
CA ASN A 219 -5.46 -0.10 1.34
C ASN A 219 -5.00 1.18 2.05
N GLY A 220 -4.66 2.25 1.34
CA GLY A 220 -4.05 3.42 1.97
C GLY A 220 -2.65 3.10 2.50
N ALA A 221 -2.54 2.81 3.79
CA ALA A 221 -1.29 2.49 4.46
C ALA A 221 -1.46 1.38 5.50
N ALA A 222 -0.64 0.34 5.45
CA ALA A 222 -0.63 -0.71 6.46
C ALA A 222 0.11 -0.31 7.75
N GLY A 223 1.08 0.60 7.64
CA GLY A 223 1.97 0.98 8.75
C GLY A 223 1.65 2.31 9.44
N MET A 224 0.56 3.01 9.07
CA MET A 224 0.16 4.25 9.73
C MET A 224 -1.34 4.49 9.63
N SER A 225 -1.84 5.50 10.35
CA SER A 225 -3.26 5.85 10.44
C SER A 225 -3.84 6.26 9.08
N ASN A 226 -5.06 5.80 8.81
CA ASN A 226 -5.80 6.08 7.57
C ASN A 226 -7.07 6.92 7.81
N PHE A 227 -7.66 6.83 9.00
CA PHE A 227 -8.91 7.48 9.33
C PHE A 227 -8.81 8.26 10.64
N ALA A 228 -9.68 9.26 10.80
CA ALA A 228 -9.70 10.19 11.94
C ALA A 228 -9.83 9.44 13.26
N GLY A 229 -8.94 9.76 14.20
CA GLY A 229 -8.88 9.12 15.52
C GLY A 229 -8.35 7.69 15.52
N GLY A 230 -8.26 7.03 14.36
CA GLY A 230 -7.76 5.65 14.25
C GLY A 230 -6.24 5.61 14.32
N ARG A 231 -5.70 4.78 15.23
CA ARG A 231 -4.26 4.53 15.37
C ARG A 231 -3.88 3.15 14.82
N TYR A 232 -4.52 2.74 13.74
CA TYR A 232 -4.34 1.44 13.10
C TYR A 232 -3.99 1.60 11.62
N GLY A 233 -3.30 0.62 11.08
CA GLY A 233 -3.09 0.47 9.64
C GLY A 233 -4.30 -0.10 8.94
N LEU A 234 -4.23 -0.19 7.62
CA LEU A 234 -5.29 -0.78 6.80
C LEU A 234 -4.69 -1.82 5.86
N VAL A 235 -5.38 -2.96 5.72
CA VAL A 235 -5.00 -4.04 4.81
C VAL A 235 -6.19 -4.44 3.95
N SER A 236 -5.96 -4.71 2.67
CA SER A 236 -6.97 -5.29 1.80
C SER A 236 -7.02 -6.80 1.99
N ARG A 237 -8.22 -7.37 2.07
CA ARG A 237 -8.46 -8.81 2.08
C ARG A 237 -9.41 -9.17 0.93
N ILE A 238 -9.05 -10.17 0.15
CA ILE A 238 -9.85 -10.72 -0.94
C ILE A 238 -10.02 -12.21 -0.64
N ALA A 239 -11.26 -12.67 -0.46
CA ALA A 239 -11.47 -14.03 0.01
C ALA A 239 -12.83 -14.61 -0.40
N ARG A 240 -12.92 -15.95 -0.37
CA ARG A 240 -14.17 -16.69 -0.61
C ARG A 240 -15.23 -16.44 0.46
N THR A 241 -14.84 -16.11 1.68
CA THR A 241 -15.75 -15.91 2.81
C THR A 241 -15.58 -14.52 3.39
N PRO A 242 -16.66 -13.87 3.87
CA PRO A 242 -16.58 -12.54 4.47
C PRO A 242 -15.89 -12.59 5.83
N HIS A 243 -15.13 -11.53 6.15
CA HIS A 243 -14.52 -11.38 7.47
C HIS A 243 -15.42 -10.55 8.40
N PRO A 244 -15.70 -11.01 9.65
CA PRO A 244 -16.63 -10.30 10.55
C PRO A 244 -16.17 -8.89 10.95
N ALA A 245 -14.86 -8.66 11.01
CA ALA A 245 -14.28 -7.36 11.39
C ALA A 245 -13.93 -6.46 10.17
N ALA A 246 -14.53 -6.70 8.99
CA ALA A 246 -14.32 -5.80 7.86
C ALA A 246 -14.92 -4.43 8.15
N LEU A 247 -14.18 -3.36 7.83
CA LEU A 247 -14.66 -1.98 7.93
C LEU A 247 -15.65 -1.69 6.80
N TYR A 248 -15.33 -2.12 5.61
CA TYR A 248 -16.16 -2.04 4.43
C TYR A 248 -15.86 -3.19 3.46
N ARG A 249 -16.83 -3.50 2.62
CA ARG A 249 -16.72 -4.57 1.65
C ARG A 249 -17.57 -4.38 0.40
N ALA A 250 -17.20 -5.11 -0.64
CA ALA A 250 -18.06 -5.49 -1.75
C ALA A 250 -17.99 -7.00 -1.93
N GLU A 251 -19.01 -7.57 -2.58
CA GLU A 251 -19.00 -8.93 -3.09
C GLU A 251 -18.99 -8.90 -4.62
N ARG A 252 -18.18 -9.74 -5.22
CA ARG A 252 -18.07 -9.87 -6.67
C ARG A 252 -17.71 -11.31 -7.05
N ASP A 253 -18.52 -11.93 -7.89
CA ASP A 253 -18.25 -13.24 -8.51
C ASP A 253 -17.79 -14.31 -7.50
N GLY A 254 -18.41 -14.30 -6.30
CA GLY A 254 -18.15 -15.27 -5.23
C GLY A 254 -16.91 -14.96 -4.39
N VAL A 255 -16.35 -13.75 -4.48
CA VAL A 255 -15.30 -13.27 -3.58
C VAL A 255 -15.74 -11.98 -2.87
N PHE A 256 -15.33 -11.87 -1.61
CA PHE A 256 -15.48 -10.67 -0.80
C PHE A 256 -14.20 -9.85 -0.89
N ILE A 257 -14.33 -8.57 -1.22
CA ILE A 257 -13.25 -7.59 -1.32
C ILE A 257 -13.41 -6.65 -0.15
N GLU A 258 -12.46 -6.64 0.78
CA GLU A 258 -12.64 -6.06 2.11
C GLU A 258 -11.43 -5.20 2.52
N ALA A 259 -11.69 -4.20 3.36
CA ALA A 259 -10.66 -3.51 4.11
C ALA A 259 -10.76 -3.88 5.60
N LEU A 260 -9.64 -4.24 6.19
CA LEU A 260 -9.55 -4.59 7.60
C LEU A 260 -8.61 -3.63 8.33
N ALA A 261 -9.03 -3.22 9.54
CA ALA A 261 -8.12 -2.53 10.45
C ALA A 261 -6.99 -3.46 10.88
N LEU A 262 -5.78 -2.96 10.85
CA LEU A 262 -4.58 -3.63 11.34
C LEU A 262 -4.14 -2.95 12.63
N ASN A 263 -4.61 -3.45 13.75
CA ASN A 263 -4.24 -2.97 15.08
C ASN A 263 -2.83 -3.48 15.43
N TYR A 264 -1.99 -2.58 15.89
CA TYR A 264 -0.62 -2.87 16.31
C TYR A 264 -0.24 -2.03 17.55
N ASP A 265 0.85 -2.35 18.20
CA ASP A 265 1.40 -1.55 19.31
C ASP A 265 1.85 -0.17 18.78
N HIS A 266 0.91 0.77 18.81
CA HIS A 266 1.09 2.11 18.29
C HIS A 266 2.15 2.90 19.06
N ASP A 267 2.19 2.75 20.40
CA ASP A 267 3.12 3.51 21.25
C ASP A 267 4.56 3.02 21.04
N ALA A 268 4.76 1.72 20.86
CA ALA A 268 6.06 1.16 20.50
C ALA A 268 6.51 1.64 19.09
N PHE A 269 5.60 1.71 18.12
CA PHE A 269 5.91 2.26 16.79
C PHE A 269 6.28 3.74 16.87
N LEU A 270 5.51 4.54 17.60
CA LEU A 270 5.79 5.97 17.77
C LEU A 270 7.16 6.20 18.43
N ALA A 271 7.51 5.40 19.44
CA ALA A 271 8.83 5.45 20.08
C ALA A 271 9.97 5.11 19.10
N ASP A 272 9.79 4.09 18.25
CA ASP A 272 10.73 3.74 17.19
C ASP A 272 10.87 4.87 16.15
N PHE A 273 9.75 5.48 15.75
CA PHE A 273 9.71 6.60 14.82
C PHE A 273 10.44 7.84 15.39
N ASP A 274 10.08 8.28 16.59
CA ASP A 274 10.65 9.48 17.23
C ASP A 274 12.16 9.32 17.50
N ARG A 275 12.64 8.10 17.76
CA ARG A 275 14.08 7.80 17.91
C ARG A 275 14.84 8.01 16.60
N GLN A 276 14.27 7.58 15.47
CA GLN A 276 14.90 7.68 14.15
C GLN A 276 14.72 9.05 13.50
N TRP A 277 13.59 9.70 13.80
CA TRP A 277 13.17 10.96 13.18
C TRP A 277 12.82 11.99 14.27
N PRO A 278 13.82 12.63 14.87
CA PRO A 278 13.59 13.61 15.91
C PRO A 278 12.79 14.82 15.42
N ALA A 279 12.22 15.59 16.34
CA ALA A 279 11.43 16.78 16.03
C ALA A 279 12.19 17.72 15.07
N GLY A 280 11.48 18.23 14.06
CA GLY A 280 12.06 19.06 12.99
C GLY A 280 12.69 18.27 11.83
N SER A 281 12.85 16.96 11.93
CA SER A 281 13.30 16.13 10.80
C SER A 281 12.24 16.07 9.69
N PRO A 282 12.64 15.75 8.44
CA PRO A 282 11.71 15.68 7.31
C PRO A 282 10.52 14.74 7.55
N ALA A 283 10.74 13.55 8.11
CA ALA A 283 9.68 12.60 8.40
C ALA A 283 8.78 13.07 9.54
N ALA A 284 9.35 13.62 10.62
CA ALA A 284 8.57 14.13 11.74
C ALA A 284 7.64 15.27 11.30
N LEU A 285 8.12 16.21 10.47
CA LEU A 285 7.32 17.31 9.95
C LEU A 285 6.19 16.87 9.02
N SER A 286 6.38 15.79 8.26
CA SER A 286 5.40 15.33 7.28
C SER A 286 4.42 14.30 7.82
N TYR A 287 4.85 13.42 8.75
CA TYR A 287 4.09 12.21 9.06
C TYR A 287 3.74 12.02 10.53
N ARG A 288 4.45 12.67 11.48
CA ARG A 288 4.21 12.42 12.92
C ARG A 288 2.77 12.69 13.34
N SER A 289 2.16 13.75 12.84
CA SER A 289 0.76 14.07 13.13
C SER A 289 -0.19 12.99 12.61
N ARG A 290 0.06 12.47 11.40
CA ARG A 290 -0.72 11.38 10.82
C ARG A 290 -0.55 10.09 11.64
N ILE A 291 0.67 9.75 12.04
CA ILE A 291 0.92 8.59 12.92
C ILE A 291 0.09 8.71 14.19
N LEU A 292 -0.03 9.89 14.78
CA LEU A 292 -0.85 10.16 15.96
C LEU A 292 -2.38 10.16 15.70
N GLY A 293 -2.82 9.85 14.48
CA GLY A 293 -4.25 9.80 14.13
C GLY A 293 -4.86 11.14 13.72
N ALA A 294 -4.05 12.18 13.52
CA ALA A 294 -4.53 13.46 12.98
C ALA A 294 -4.75 13.36 11.46
N VAL A 295 -5.75 12.61 11.08
CA VAL A 295 -6.24 12.40 9.71
C VAL A 295 -7.67 12.94 9.66
N ALA A 296 -8.05 13.57 8.55
CA ALA A 296 -9.42 14.11 8.39
C ALA A 296 -10.41 13.08 7.80
N ASP A 297 -9.87 12.06 7.12
CA ASP A 297 -10.69 11.06 6.45
C ASP A 297 -11.44 10.16 7.43
N GLN A 298 -12.64 9.74 7.03
CA GLN A 298 -13.47 8.74 7.70
C GLN A 298 -13.61 7.53 6.75
N PRO A 299 -13.94 6.32 7.26
CA PRO A 299 -14.08 5.13 6.42
C PRO A 299 -15.01 5.30 5.21
N GLN A 300 -16.11 6.05 5.35
CA GLN A 300 -17.05 6.33 4.25
C GLN A 300 -16.41 7.14 3.11
N HIS A 301 -15.37 7.94 3.38
CA HIS A 301 -14.69 8.72 2.34
C HIS A 301 -13.86 7.83 1.40
N ALA A 302 -13.56 6.61 1.81
CA ALA A 302 -12.90 5.63 0.95
C ALA A 302 -13.86 5.01 -0.08
N LEU A 303 -15.18 5.09 0.14
CA LEU A 303 -16.15 4.37 -0.67
C LEU A 303 -16.63 5.24 -1.83
N LEU A 304 -16.46 4.78 -3.06
CA LEU A 304 -17.00 5.43 -4.24
C LEU A 304 -18.31 4.76 -4.67
N ALA A 305 -18.23 3.60 -5.33
CA ALA A 305 -19.42 2.88 -5.76
C ALA A 305 -19.32 1.38 -5.48
N GLY A 306 -20.44 0.72 -5.17
CA GLY A 306 -20.55 -0.72 -5.03
C GLY A 306 -19.90 -1.34 -3.78
N PHE A 307 -19.32 -0.53 -2.89
CA PHE A 307 -18.86 -0.92 -1.56
C PHE A 307 -19.80 -0.36 -0.47
N SER A 308 -19.89 -1.07 0.65
CA SER A 308 -20.70 -0.67 1.79
C SER A 308 -19.93 -0.79 3.10
N LEU A 309 -20.20 0.09 4.06
CA LEU A 309 -19.71 -0.04 5.43
C LEU A 309 -20.31 -1.32 6.07
N CYS A 310 -19.48 -2.07 6.81
CA CYS A 310 -19.91 -3.30 7.48
C CYS A 310 -20.50 -3.06 8.87
N HIS A 311 -20.12 -1.94 9.52
CA HIS A 311 -20.57 -1.57 10.87
C HIS A 311 -21.05 -0.12 10.89
N SER A 312 -22.02 0.20 11.75
CA SER A 312 -22.35 1.58 12.03
C SER A 312 -21.18 2.26 12.75
N LEU A 313 -20.99 3.56 12.53
CA LEU A 313 -19.89 4.34 13.12
C LEU A 313 -19.77 4.19 14.64
N CYS A 314 -20.87 3.96 15.36
CA CYS A 314 -20.89 3.72 16.82
C CYS A 314 -20.26 2.37 17.24
N ALA A 315 -20.14 1.39 16.33
CA ALA A 315 -19.52 0.09 16.62
C ALA A 315 -18.00 0.09 16.31
N LEU A 316 -17.52 1.06 15.53
CA LEU A 316 -16.10 1.20 15.20
C LEU A 316 -15.27 1.70 16.40
N GLU A 317 -15.84 2.56 17.25
CA GLU A 317 -15.17 3.04 18.46
C GLU A 317 -14.92 1.91 19.47
N ALA A 318 -15.78 0.91 19.53
CA ALA A 318 -15.63 -0.24 20.43
C ALA A 318 -14.55 -1.26 19.94
N LEU A 319 -14.21 -1.27 18.65
CA LEU A 319 -13.17 -2.17 18.09
C LEU A 319 -11.75 -1.60 18.20
N THR A 320 -11.62 -0.34 18.63
CA THR A 320 -10.32 0.31 18.82
C THR A 320 -9.80 0.24 20.25
N ASP A 321 -10.63 -0.21 21.21
CA ASP A 321 -10.32 -0.28 22.65
C ASP A 321 -9.98 -1.72 23.14
N GLU A 322 -9.95 -2.72 22.27
CA GLU A 322 -9.47 -4.08 22.54
C GLU A 322 -8.11 -4.34 21.82
#